data_d1315bdc2f01e6660d016222f442a8bf
#
_entry.id   d1315bdc2f01e6660d016222f442a8bf
#
_cell.length_a   1.000
_cell.length_b   1.000
_cell.length_c   1.000
_cell.angle_alpha   90.00
_cell.angle_beta   90.00
_cell.angle_gamma   90.00
#
_symmetry.space_group_name_H-M   'P 1'
#
loop_
_entity.id
_entity.type
_entity.pdbx_description
1 polymer ?
#
loop_
_entity_poly.entity_id
_entity_poly.type
_entity_poly.pdbx_seq_one_letter_code
_entity_poly.pdbx_strand_id
1 'polypeptide(L)'
;NSIDEQVLEVKTVKKYESGVVRNPLTIESDKSIGELIQLTTELNISGMPVVDNGKLKGIVTSRDFRYADNMDAQVSSIMTSYDQLITVEEGTSQEIVKKLMHENRIEKVLVIDQSGALGGLVTMKDIEKSAEHPDATKDDSGSLMVGAALGTSSDTLERAKALYEAGVDLFVIDSAHGHSKNVIETIKIIK
;
A
#
# COMPACT_ATOMS: atom_id res chain seq x y z
N ASN A 1 -18.44 -13.14 -6.24
CA ASN A 1 -16.99 -12.96 -6.37
C ASN A 1 -16.27 -14.24 -5.96
N SER A 2 -15.18 -14.59 -6.66
CA SER A 2 -14.29 -15.66 -6.24
C SER A 2 -13.61 -15.32 -4.91
N ILE A 3 -13.00 -16.30 -4.25
CA ILE A 3 -12.20 -16.07 -3.02
C ILE A 3 -11.05 -15.12 -3.34
N ASP A 4 -10.34 -15.36 -4.44
CA ASP A 4 -9.18 -14.56 -4.85
C ASP A 4 -9.54 -13.10 -5.14
N GLU A 5 -10.66 -12.85 -5.82
CA GLU A 5 -11.15 -11.48 -6.05
C GLU A 5 -11.44 -10.76 -4.75
N GLN A 6 -12.12 -11.41 -3.81
CA GLN A 6 -12.46 -10.81 -2.51
C GLN A 6 -11.21 -10.57 -1.65
N VAL A 7 -10.24 -11.49 -1.69
CA VAL A 7 -8.92 -11.32 -1.04
C VAL A 7 -8.16 -10.13 -1.63
N LEU A 8 -8.18 -9.96 -2.95
CA LEU A 8 -7.54 -8.84 -3.62
C LEU A 8 -8.16 -7.50 -3.21
N GLU A 9 -9.49 -7.44 -3.14
CA GLU A 9 -10.21 -6.24 -2.65
C GLU A 9 -9.80 -5.87 -1.22
N VAL A 10 -9.78 -6.84 -0.30
CA VAL A 10 -9.35 -6.63 1.09
C VAL A 10 -7.91 -6.11 1.14
N LYS A 11 -6.99 -6.77 0.46
CA LYS A 11 -5.58 -6.34 0.40
C LYS A 11 -5.43 -4.94 -0.17
N THR A 12 -6.26 -4.58 -1.15
CA THR A 12 -6.26 -3.26 -1.76
C THR A 12 -6.69 -2.19 -0.75
N VAL A 13 -7.76 -2.44 0.02
CA VAL A 13 -8.22 -1.50 1.06
C VAL A 13 -7.22 -1.40 2.21
N LYS A 14 -6.66 -2.54 2.67
CA LYS A 14 -5.66 -2.57 3.76
C LYS A 14 -4.34 -1.87 3.39
N LYS A 15 -3.98 -1.80 2.11
CA LYS A 15 -2.83 -1.01 1.66
C LYS A 15 -3.02 0.51 1.83
N TYR A 16 -4.27 0.97 1.90
CA TYR A 16 -4.60 2.37 2.23
C TYR A 16 -4.52 2.58 3.75
N GLU A 17 -3.33 2.47 4.28
CA GLU A 17 -3.04 2.93 5.64
C GLU A 17 -3.02 4.47 5.66
N SER A 18 -3.30 5.04 6.81
CA SER A 18 -3.41 6.47 7.13
C SER A 18 -2.28 7.35 6.54
N GLY A 19 -2.27 7.52 5.23
CA GLY A 19 -1.30 8.37 4.52
C GLY A 19 0.07 7.73 4.29
N VAL A 20 0.32 6.47 4.68
CA VAL A 20 1.57 5.74 4.43
C VAL A 20 1.28 4.48 3.63
N VAL A 21 1.88 4.33 2.47
CA VAL A 21 1.88 3.08 1.71
C VAL A 21 2.98 2.19 2.27
N ARG A 22 2.63 1.17 3.07
CA ARG A 22 3.60 0.17 3.53
C ARG A 22 3.95 -0.79 2.40
N ASN A 23 5.20 -1.28 2.41
CA ASN A 23 5.72 -2.14 1.35
C ASN A 23 5.42 -1.59 -0.06
N PRO A 24 5.85 -0.37 -0.37
CA PRO A 24 5.65 0.21 -1.70
C PRO A 24 6.35 -0.67 -2.75
N LEU A 25 5.79 -0.66 -3.95
CA LEU A 25 6.47 -1.31 -5.08
C LEU A 25 7.81 -0.63 -5.32
N THR A 26 8.84 -1.43 -5.54
CA THR A 26 10.21 -0.98 -5.75
C THR A 26 10.75 -1.40 -7.11
N ILE A 27 11.79 -0.75 -7.56
CA ILE A 27 12.53 -1.12 -8.78
C ILE A 27 14.02 -1.21 -8.44
N GLU A 28 14.75 -2.10 -9.11
CA GLU A 28 16.21 -2.19 -8.99
C GLU A 28 16.90 -1.10 -9.83
N SER A 29 18.06 -0.63 -9.38
CA SER A 29 18.76 0.50 -9.98
C SER A 29 19.34 0.19 -11.36
N ASP A 30 19.57 -1.07 -11.69
CA ASP A 30 20.09 -1.58 -12.97
C ASP A 30 19.01 -1.80 -14.04
N LYS A 31 17.73 -1.74 -13.67
CA LYS A 31 16.61 -1.82 -14.60
C LYS A 31 16.62 -0.65 -15.59
N SER A 32 16.07 -0.89 -16.78
CA SER A 32 15.98 0.13 -17.81
C SER A 32 14.87 1.15 -17.52
N ILE A 33 15.03 2.35 -18.04
CA ILE A 33 13.98 3.40 -18.01
C ILE A 33 12.72 2.91 -18.71
N GLY A 34 12.85 2.11 -19.77
CA GLY A 34 11.73 1.51 -20.48
C GLY A 34 10.90 0.59 -19.57
N GLU A 35 11.55 -0.31 -18.81
CA GLU A 35 10.87 -1.16 -17.82
C GLU A 35 10.18 -0.33 -16.73
N LEU A 36 10.83 0.72 -16.24
CA LEU A 36 10.26 1.65 -15.27
C LEU A 36 8.97 2.31 -15.79
N ILE A 37 8.99 2.83 -17.02
CA ILE A 37 7.84 3.49 -17.64
C ILE A 37 6.69 2.49 -17.82
N GLN A 38 6.99 1.28 -18.28
CA GLN A 38 6.00 0.22 -18.41
C GLN A 38 5.33 -0.07 -17.07
N LEU A 39 6.11 -0.34 -16.01
CA LEU A 39 5.59 -0.64 -14.67
C LEU A 39 4.76 0.52 -14.10
N THR A 40 5.24 1.74 -14.22
CA THR A 40 4.51 2.91 -13.69
C THR A 40 3.21 3.18 -14.43
N THR A 41 3.16 2.87 -15.72
CA THR A 41 1.96 3.00 -16.56
C THR A 41 0.94 1.92 -16.23
N GLU A 42 1.35 0.65 -16.18
CA GLU A 42 0.48 -0.49 -15.89
C GLU A 42 -0.15 -0.39 -14.48
N LEU A 43 0.63 0.11 -13.52
CA LEU A 43 0.20 0.21 -12.12
C LEU A 43 -0.40 1.58 -11.77
N ASN A 44 -0.46 2.50 -12.74
CA ASN A 44 -0.95 3.88 -12.56
C ASN A 44 -0.30 4.60 -11.35
N ILE A 45 1.02 4.48 -11.23
CA ILE A 45 1.81 5.14 -10.18
C ILE A 45 2.79 6.14 -10.79
N SER A 46 3.10 7.21 -10.04
CA SER A 46 3.92 8.32 -10.54
C SER A 46 5.37 8.27 -10.03
N GLY A 47 5.83 7.13 -9.56
CA GLY A 47 7.21 6.92 -9.12
C GLY A 47 7.31 5.82 -8.07
N MET A 48 8.52 5.32 -7.87
CA MET A 48 8.82 4.18 -7.00
C MET A 48 10.16 4.37 -6.29
N PRO A 49 10.32 3.80 -5.07
CA PRO A 49 11.62 3.66 -4.43
C PRO A 49 12.53 2.74 -5.25
N VAL A 50 13.81 3.06 -5.28
CA VAL A 50 14.85 2.23 -5.92
C VAL A 50 15.56 1.44 -4.82
N VAL A 51 15.54 0.11 -4.91
CA VAL A 51 16.06 -0.80 -3.88
C VAL A 51 16.88 -1.91 -4.52
N ASP A 52 18.14 -2.05 -4.09
CA ASP A 52 19.03 -3.14 -4.52
C ASP A 52 19.35 -4.04 -3.33
N ASN A 53 19.12 -5.34 -3.47
CA ASN A 53 19.42 -6.32 -2.42
C ASN A 53 18.85 -5.93 -1.05
N GLY A 54 17.62 -5.41 -1.02
CA GLY A 54 16.94 -4.96 0.20
C GLY A 54 17.42 -3.62 0.76
N LYS A 55 18.36 -2.93 0.10
CA LYS A 55 18.88 -1.62 0.52
C LYS A 55 18.31 -0.50 -0.33
N LEU A 56 17.77 0.51 0.32
CA LEU A 56 17.29 1.71 -0.33
C LEU A 56 18.47 2.46 -1.02
N LYS A 57 18.30 2.75 -2.31
CA LYS A 57 19.29 3.45 -3.15
C LYS A 57 18.84 4.85 -3.56
N GLY A 58 17.54 5.05 -3.67
CA GLY A 58 17.00 6.32 -4.12
C GLY A 58 15.49 6.26 -4.35
N ILE A 59 15.01 7.25 -5.06
CA ILE A 59 13.65 7.33 -5.58
C ILE A 59 13.67 7.78 -7.03
N VAL A 60 12.77 7.26 -7.84
CA VAL A 60 12.53 7.73 -9.20
C VAL A 60 11.07 8.11 -9.37
N THR A 61 10.81 9.25 -9.98
CA THR A 61 9.47 9.80 -10.17
C THR A 61 9.20 10.16 -11.63
N SER A 62 7.95 10.41 -11.98
CA SER A 62 7.58 10.79 -13.35
C SER A 62 8.28 12.06 -13.85
N ARG A 63 8.81 12.90 -12.96
CA ARG A 63 9.61 14.08 -13.35
C ARG A 63 10.96 13.67 -13.92
N ASP A 64 11.54 12.57 -13.41
CA ASP A 64 12.88 12.12 -13.76
C ASP A 64 12.91 11.44 -15.13
N PHE A 65 11.86 10.71 -15.51
CA PHE A 65 11.80 9.96 -16.75
C PHE A 65 10.87 10.56 -17.84
N ARG A 66 10.13 11.64 -17.54
CA ARG A 66 9.17 12.24 -18.49
C ARG A 66 9.78 12.64 -19.83
N TYR A 67 11.03 13.03 -19.83
CA TYR A 67 11.77 13.50 -20.99
C TYR A 67 13.02 12.66 -21.27
N ALA A 68 13.02 11.40 -20.84
CA ALA A 68 14.12 10.49 -21.07
C ALA A 68 14.16 10.11 -22.57
N ASP A 69 15.29 10.38 -23.22
CA ASP A 69 15.49 10.06 -24.65
C ASP A 69 16.03 8.63 -24.85
N ASN A 70 16.73 8.09 -23.85
CA ASN A 70 17.31 6.74 -23.89
C ASN A 70 16.58 5.78 -22.96
N MET A 71 15.72 4.95 -23.52
CA MET A 71 14.93 3.96 -22.78
C MET A 71 15.76 2.78 -22.26
N ASP A 72 16.92 2.52 -22.84
CA ASP A 72 17.83 1.46 -22.42
C ASP A 72 18.79 1.90 -21.30
N ALA A 73 18.82 3.19 -20.96
CA ALA A 73 19.60 3.68 -19.83
C ALA A 73 19.04 3.14 -18.50
N GLN A 74 19.94 2.96 -17.53
CA GLN A 74 19.58 2.45 -16.21
C GLN A 74 18.84 3.49 -15.36
N VAL A 75 17.94 3.04 -14.49
CA VAL A 75 17.23 3.86 -13.51
C VAL A 75 18.21 4.62 -12.62
N SER A 76 19.36 4.03 -12.29
CA SER A 76 20.43 4.69 -11.52
C SER A 76 20.92 6.00 -12.11
N SER A 77 20.79 6.20 -13.43
CA SER A 77 21.25 7.41 -14.10
C SER A 77 20.33 8.62 -13.93
N ILE A 78 19.07 8.39 -13.55
CA ILE A 78 18.03 9.43 -13.44
C ILE A 78 17.42 9.54 -12.05
N MET A 79 17.63 8.58 -11.15
CA MET A 79 17.04 8.58 -9.81
C MET A 79 17.63 9.70 -8.94
N THR A 80 16.85 10.16 -7.97
CA THR A 80 17.39 10.91 -6.83
C THR A 80 18.08 9.92 -5.90
N SER A 81 19.38 10.06 -5.70
CA SER A 81 20.19 9.13 -4.91
C SER A 81 19.92 9.25 -3.40
N TYR A 82 20.26 8.21 -2.64
CA TYR A 82 19.97 8.09 -1.22
C TYR A 82 20.45 9.30 -0.38
N ASP A 83 21.62 9.81 -0.65
CA ASP A 83 22.23 10.98 0.02
C ASP A 83 21.48 12.29 -0.21
N GLN A 84 20.63 12.35 -1.23
CA GLN A 84 19.80 13.51 -1.57
C GLN A 84 18.33 13.31 -1.15
N LEU A 85 17.98 12.15 -0.60
CA LEU A 85 16.61 11.86 -0.20
C LEU A 85 16.18 12.66 1.03
N ILE A 86 14.95 13.11 0.99
CA ILE A 86 14.21 13.52 2.20
C ILE A 86 13.47 12.31 2.71
N THR A 87 13.86 11.82 3.87
CA THR A 87 13.24 10.66 4.52
C THR A 87 12.69 11.04 5.90
N VAL A 88 11.78 10.22 6.40
CA VAL A 88 11.25 10.32 7.77
C VAL A 88 11.30 8.96 8.43
N GLU A 89 11.33 8.92 9.75
CA GLU A 89 11.23 7.67 10.52
C GLU A 89 9.76 7.23 10.65
N GLU A 90 9.55 5.94 10.89
CA GLU A 90 8.23 5.41 11.21
C GLU A 90 7.62 6.16 12.43
N GLY A 91 6.32 6.46 12.35
CA GLY A 91 5.61 7.20 13.39
C GLY A 91 5.73 8.73 13.29
N THR A 92 6.43 9.27 12.30
CA THR A 92 6.46 10.72 12.05
C THR A 92 5.07 11.23 11.71
N SER A 93 4.61 12.31 12.39
CA SER A 93 3.27 12.85 12.17
C SER A 93 3.08 13.39 10.74
N GLN A 94 1.86 13.25 10.22
CA GLN A 94 1.51 13.76 8.89
C GLN A 94 1.78 15.25 8.70
N GLU A 95 1.64 16.05 9.77
CA GLU A 95 1.92 17.49 9.74
C GLU A 95 3.39 17.77 9.43
N ILE A 96 4.31 17.02 10.06
CA ILE A 96 5.75 17.12 9.81
C ILE A 96 6.07 16.70 8.38
N VAL A 97 5.50 15.58 7.92
CA VAL A 97 5.69 15.10 6.55
C VAL A 97 5.20 16.12 5.53
N LYS A 98 3.99 16.69 5.73
CA LYS A 98 3.43 17.72 4.87
C LYS A 98 4.30 18.97 4.81
N LYS A 99 4.83 19.40 5.95
CA LYS A 99 5.77 20.54 6.03
C LYS A 99 7.04 20.26 5.23
N LEU A 100 7.67 19.08 5.41
CA LEU A 100 8.85 18.66 4.65
C LEU A 100 8.59 18.63 3.15
N MET A 101 7.44 18.07 2.73
CA MET A 101 7.05 18.06 1.32
C MET A 101 6.95 19.47 0.73
N HIS A 102 6.33 20.40 1.47
CA HIS A 102 6.17 21.78 1.03
C HIS A 102 7.51 22.52 0.94
N GLU A 103 8.34 22.43 1.97
CA GLU A 103 9.65 23.11 2.04
C GLU A 103 10.60 22.62 0.94
N ASN A 104 10.57 21.33 0.63
CA ASN A 104 11.43 20.71 -0.38
C ASN A 104 10.79 20.59 -1.77
N ARG A 105 9.53 21.03 -1.93
CA ARG A 105 8.75 20.96 -3.19
C ARG A 105 8.68 19.55 -3.77
N ILE A 106 8.50 18.56 -2.90
CA ILE A 106 8.35 17.15 -3.26
C ILE A 106 6.95 16.64 -2.92
N GLU A 107 6.49 15.64 -3.67
CA GLU A 107 5.16 15.03 -3.50
C GLU A 107 5.24 13.65 -2.85
N LYS A 108 6.43 13.15 -2.60
CA LYS A 108 6.71 11.82 -2.04
C LYS A 108 7.83 11.90 -1.02
N VAL A 109 7.63 11.24 0.11
CA VAL A 109 8.64 11.09 1.17
C VAL A 109 8.74 9.62 1.52
N LEU A 110 9.94 9.10 1.59
CA LEU A 110 10.19 7.73 2.00
C LEU A 110 10.23 7.64 3.52
N VAL A 111 9.57 6.60 4.04
CA VAL A 111 9.65 6.25 5.46
C VAL A 111 10.71 5.17 5.59
N ILE A 112 11.65 5.38 6.52
CA ILE A 112 12.71 4.43 6.83
C ILE A 112 12.58 3.93 8.26
N ASP A 113 13.02 2.71 8.49
CA ASP A 113 13.16 2.16 9.83
C ASP A 113 14.47 2.60 10.49
N GLN A 114 14.69 2.17 11.73
CA GLN A 114 15.92 2.46 12.49
C GLN A 114 17.21 1.92 11.84
N SER A 115 17.10 0.95 10.94
CA SER A 115 18.25 0.39 10.19
C SER A 115 18.51 1.15 8.88
N GLY A 116 17.65 2.09 8.50
CA GLY A 116 17.70 2.81 7.22
C GLY A 116 17.05 2.01 6.07
N ALA A 117 16.37 0.92 6.37
CA ALA A 117 15.62 0.17 5.36
C ALA A 117 14.29 0.85 5.04
N LEU A 118 13.78 0.60 3.83
CA LEU A 118 12.51 1.15 3.38
C LEU A 118 11.34 0.54 4.17
N GLY A 119 10.67 1.36 4.98
CA GLY A 119 9.46 1.00 5.72
C GLY A 119 8.17 1.40 5.02
N GLY A 120 8.23 2.45 4.19
CA GLY A 120 7.03 2.94 3.50
C GLY A 120 7.27 4.12 2.57
N LEU A 121 6.17 4.56 1.97
CA LEU A 121 6.12 5.74 1.10
C LEU A 121 4.88 6.57 1.47
N VAL A 122 5.06 7.86 1.70
CA VAL A 122 3.97 8.84 1.86
C VAL A 122 3.89 9.67 0.60
N THR A 123 2.68 9.83 0.06
CA THR A 123 2.43 10.77 -1.04
C THR A 123 1.50 11.88 -0.60
N MET A 124 1.57 13.04 -1.27
CA MET A 124 0.65 14.15 -0.99
C MET A 124 -0.81 13.74 -1.17
N LYS A 125 -1.10 12.90 -2.18
CA LYS A 125 -2.45 12.37 -2.42
C LYS A 125 -2.98 11.53 -1.25
N ASP A 126 -2.12 10.77 -0.58
CA ASP A 126 -2.51 9.94 0.55
C ASP A 126 -2.84 10.81 1.77
N ILE A 127 -2.08 11.90 1.95
CA ILE A 127 -2.34 12.89 3.01
C ILE A 127 -3.67 13.62 2.76
N GLU A 128 -3.93 14.04 1.52
CA GLU A 128 -5.19 14.69 1.13
C GLU A 128 -6.39 13.77 1.36
N LYS A 129 -6.32 12.52 0.90
CA LYS A 129 -7.38 11.52 1.14
C LYS A 129 -7.62 11.24 2.63
N SER A 130 -6.55 11.19 3.42
CA SER A 130 -6.68 11.00 4.88
C SER A 130 -7.40 12.17 5.55
N ALA A 131 -7.21 13.40 5.02
CA ALA A 131 -7.89 14.59 5.52
C ALA A 131 -9.36 14.69 5.08
N GLU A 132 -9.73 14.11 3.93
CA GLU A 132 -11.11 14.05 3.44
C GLU A 132 -12.00 13.12 4.30
N HIS A 133 -11.40 12.12 4.96
CA HIS A 133 -12.12 11.12 5.77
C HIS A 133 -11.53 11.00 7.19
N PRO A 134 -11.62 12.07 8.02
CA PRO A 134 -11.02 12.08 9.35
C PRO A 134 -11.67 11.07 10.32
N ASP A 135 -12.95 10.75 10.10
CA ASP A 135 -13.75 9.84 10.95
C ASP A 135 -13.70 8.38 10.47
N ALA A 136 -12.85 8.05 9.49
CA ALA A 136 -12.69 6.67 9.04
C ALA A 136 -12.22 5.77 10.17
N THR A 137 -12.90 4.63 10.37
CA THR A 137 -12.53 3.66 11.40
C THR A 137 -11.23 2.96 11.02
N LYS A 138 -10.24 3.04 11.90
CA LYS A 138 -8.89 2.51 11.70
C LYS A 138 -8.54 1.52 12.81
N ASP A 139 -7.67 0.58 12.49
CA ASP A 139 -7.05 -0.33 13.45
C ASP A 139 -5.88 0.35 14.19
N ASP A 140 -5.26 -0.36 15.14
CA ASP A 140 -4.14 0.15 15.94
C ASP A 140 -2.89 0.47 15.10
N SER A 141 -2.77 -0.07 13.89
CA SER A 141 -1.70 0.25 12.93
C SER A 141 -2.00 1.48 12.07
N GLY A 142 -3.23 2.01 12.17
CA GLY A 142 -3.72 3.13 11.38
C GLY A 142 -4.29 2.75 10.01
N SER A 143 -4.40 1.46 9.70
CA SER A 143 -5.05 0.95 8.49
C SER A 143 -6.56 1.02 8.62
N LEU A 144 -7.28 1.17 7.51
CA LEU A 144 -8.74 1.11 7.50
C LEU A 144 -9.21 -0.26 8.01
N MET A 145 -10.19 -0.26 8.91
CA MET A 145 -10.86 -1.50 9.28
C MET A 145 -11.73 -2.01 8.13
N VAL A 146 -11.59 -3.29 7.82
CA VAL A 146 -12.27 -3.95 6.71
C VAL A 146 -13.20 -5.04 7.20
N GLY A 147 -14.48 -4.91 6.86
CA GLY A 147 -15.47 -5.98 7.04
C GLY A 147 -15.64 -6.79 5.76
N ALA A 148 -15.72 -8.11 5.86
CA ALA A 148 -16.02 -8.97 4.73
C ALA A 148 -17.28 -9.80 4.94
N ALA A 149 -18.11 -9.89 3.90
CA ALA A 149 -19.31 -10.72 3.92
C ALA A 149 -18.99 -12.19 3.63
N LEU A 150 -19.60 -13.08 4.40
CA LEU A 150 -19.52 -14.52 4.24
C LEU A 150 -20.94 -15.10 4.09
N GLY A 151 -21.10 -16.04 3.18
CA GLY A 151 -22.33 -16.85 3.10
C GLY A 151 -22.30 -18.03 4.09
N THR A 152 -23.22 -18.99 3.86
CA THR A 152 -23.27 -20.27 4.61
C THR A 152 -23.08 -21.47 3.68
N SER A 153 -22.29 -21.30 2.62
CA SER A 153 -21.96 -22.30 1.62
C SER A 153 -20.78 -23.19 2.06
N SER A 154 -20.50 -24.23 1.29
CA SER A 154 -19.43 -25.18 1.60
C SER A 154 -18.02 -24.58 1.55
N ASP A 155 -17.82 -23.49 0.81
CA ASP A 155 -16.55 -22.77 0.68
C ASP A 155 -16.31 -21.71 1.78
N THR A 156 -17.27 -21.52 2.66
CA THR A 156 -17.23 -20.42 3.66
C THR A 156 -16.02 -20.49 4.57
N LEU A 157 -15.59 -21.66 5.01
CA LEU A 157 -14.41 -21.80 5.89
C LEU A 157 -13.12 -21.48 5.15
N GLU A 158 -12.97 -21.94 3.92
CA GLU A 158 -11.82 -21.64 3.07
C GLU A 158 -11.73 -20.14 2.79
N ARG A 159 -12.85 -19.53 2.42
CA ARG A 159 -13.00 -18.10 2.20
C ARG A 159 -12.65 -17.30 3.46
N ALA A 160 -13.16 -17.68 4.63
CA ALA A 160 -12.88 -17.01 5.89
C ALA A 160 -11.38 -17.03 6.23
N LYS A 161 -10.72 -18.18 6.03
CA LYS A 161 -9.26 -18.29 6.24
C LYS A 161 -8.47 -17.37 5.32
N ALA A 162 -8.76 -17.41 4.01
CA ALA A 162 -8.08 -16.57 3.03
C ALA A 162 -8.26 -15.08 3.29
N LEU A 163 -9.46 -14.66 3.71
CA LEU A 163 -9.77 -13.28 4.05
C LEU A 163 -9.12 -12.84 5.38
N TYR A 164 -9.04 -13.73 6.37
CA TYR A 164 -8.31 -13.48 7.63
C TYR A 164 -6.83 -13.24 7.36
N GLU A 165 -6.21 -14.10 6.54
CA GLU A 165 -4.81 -13.94 6.11
C GLU A 165 -4.59 -12.65 5.28
N ALA A 166 -5.63 -12.17 4.61
CA ALA A 166 -5.60 -10.89 3.89
C ALA A 166 -5.75 -9.66 4.79
N GLY A 167 -6.08 -9.84 6.09
CA GLY A 167 -6.18 -8.77 7.07
C GLY A 167 -7.60 -8.26 7.32
N VAL A 168 -8.63 -9.06 7.09
CA VAL A 168 -10.01 -8.69 7.46
C VAL A 168 -10.15 -8.57 8.98
N ASP A 169 -10.75 -7.48 9.44
CA ASP A 169 -10.97 -7.20 10.87
C ASP A 169 -12.32 -7.72 11.37
N LEU A 170 -13.32 -7.82 10.51
CA LEU A 170 -14.69 -8.20 10.85
C LEU A 170 -15.32 -9.08 9.77
N PHE A 171 -15.95 -10.18 10.18
CA PHE A 171 -16.81 -10.96 9.29
C PHE A 171 -18.29 -10.66 9.56
N VAL A 172 -19.04 -10.54 8.47
CA VAL A 172 -20.50 -10.42 8.49
C VAL A 172 -21.09 -11.63 7.77
N ILE A 173 -21.84 -12.46 8.48
CA ILE A 173 -22.55 -13.57 7.82
C ILE A 173 -23.84 -13.03 7.21
N ASP A 174 -23.85 -12.92 5.90
CA ASP A 174 -24.99 -12.46 5.12
C ASP A 174 -25.93 -13.62 4.80
N SER A 175 -27.15 -13.52 5.30
CA SER A 175 -28.15 -14.57 5.20
C SER A 175 -29.56 -13.99 5.32
N ALA A 176 -30.51 -14.60 4.59
CA ALA A 176 -31.94 -14.23 4.67
C ALA A 176 -32.54 -14.41 6.08
N HIS A 177 -31.99 -15.33 6.88
CA HIS A 177 -32.44 -15.62 8.25
C HIS A 177 -31.26 -15.80 9.20
N GLY A 178 -30.91 -14.77 9.95
CA GLY A 178 -29.80 -14.79 10.91
C GLY A 178 -29.89 -15.85 12.01
N HIS A 179 -31.10 -16.30 12.37
CA HIS A 179 -31.35 -17.37 13.35
C HIS A 179 -31.56 -18.74 12.70
N SER A 180 -30.96 -18.99 11.54
CA SER A 180 -31.00 -20.32 10.90
C SER A 180 -29.92 -21.25 11.50
N LYS A 181 -30.15 -22.55 11.43
CA LYS A 181 -29.19 -23.57 11.88
C LYS A 181 -27.84 -23.40 11.18
N ASN A 182 -27.86 -23.16 9.87
CA ASN A 182 -26.64 -22.99 9.06
C ASN A 182 -25.82 -21.78 9.51
N VAL A 183 -26.45 -20.65 9.81
CA VAL A 183 -25.75 -19.44 10.33
C VAL A 183 -25.08 -19.74 11.67
N ILE A 184 -25.81 -20.40 12.58
CA ILE A 184 -25.28 -20.73 13.93
C ILE A 184 -24.09 -21.70 13.82
N GLU A 185 -24.18 -22.70 12.92
CA GLU A 185 -23.08 -23.64 12.67
C GLU A 185 -21.89 -22.93 12.03
N THR A 186 -22.11 -22.06 11.06
CA THR A 186 -21.05 -21.25 10.43
C THR A 186 -20.31 -20.39 11.44
N ILE A 187 -21.02 -19.70 12.33
CA ILE A 187 -20.38 -18.90 13.41
C ILE A 187 -19.49 -19.76 14.30
N LYS A 188 -19.94 -20.98 14.65
CA LYS A 188 -19.16 -21.89 15.50
C LYS A 188 -17.87 -22.39 14.81
N ILE A 189 -17.88 -22.51 13.51
CA ILE A 189 -16.74 -23.01 12.72
C ILE A 189 -15.70 -21.90 12.51
N ILE A 190 -16.15 -20.64 12.36
CA ILE A 190 -15.26 -19.50 12.06
C ILE A 190 -14.65 -18.94 13.34
N LYS A 191 -15.33 -19.02 14.47
CA LYS A 191 -14.91 -18.51 15.79
C LYS A 191 -13.83 -19.38 16.46
#